data_1f4c6e778ed758be0819d4aeafd56f2b
#
_entry.id   1f4c6e778ed758be0819d4aeafd56f2b
#
_cell.length_a   1.000
_cell.length_b   1.000
_cell.length_c   1.000
_cell.angle_alpha   90.00
_cell.angle_beta   90.00
_cell.angle_gamma   90.00
#
_symmetry.space_group_name_H-M   'P 1'
#
loop_
_entity.id
_entity.type
_entity.pdbx_description
1 polymer ?
#
loop_
_entity_poly.entity_id
_entity_poly.type
_entity_poly.pdbx_seq_one_letter_code
_entity_poly.pdbx_strand_id
1 'polypeptide(L)'
;MMLFKPVFMIKNLSPLTDTQILAARPSKNPVNPRIPYGYLLEQEYSAQGYVEQVVTIFLTNRECAFRCLMCDLWKNTTDDSIAHGNIPAQIDYAFHKLGIEAAVKGGQISQIKLYNSGNFFDSKAITREDWPMIANRVASCQRTIVENHPRLCNDDCLRFRDCLQGELEIALGLETVNPEILSRLNKKMNATDFRRAVEFLVSHDISVRAFILLKPPFLDEKSGVKWAIKSMEFAFECGVQ
;
A
#
# COMPACT_ATOMS: atom_id res chain seq x y z
N MET A 1 -11.27 37.90 18.56
CA MET A 1 -10.80 36.81 19.44
C MET A 1 -11.82 35.68 19.36
N MET A 2 -11.68 34.80 18.33
CA MET A 2 -12.59 33.67 18.15
C MET A 2 -12.18 32.57 19.10
N LEU A 3 -13.05 32.26 20.05
CA LEU A 3 -12.94 31.16 21.00
C LEU A 3 -13.10 29.84 20.19
N PHE A 4 -12.01 29.12 20.02
CA PHE A 4 -12.07 27.72 19.62
C PHE A 4 -12.84 26.92 20.68
N LYS A 5 -14.04 26.47 20.36
CA LYS A 5 -14.77 25.51 21.19
C LYS A 5 -13.95 24.20 21.24
N PRO A 6 -13.77 23.59 22.41
CA PRO A 6 -13.06 22.34 22.56
C PRO A 6 -13.78 21.28 21.73
N VAL A 7 -12.97 20.53 20.94
CA VAL A 7 -13.45 19.34 20.22
C VAL A 7 -14.02 18.38 21.26
N PHE A 8 -15.33 18.25 21.27
CA PHE A 8 -16.04 17.27 22.10
C PHE A 8 -15.43 15.90 21.84
N MET A 9 -14.99 15.23 22.90
CA MET A 9 -14.69 13.80 22.87
C MET A 9 -15.95 13.08 22.39
N ILE A 10 -15.92 12.62 21.13
CA ILE A 10 -16.97 11.77 20.57
C ILE A 10 -16.73 10.35 21.11
N LYS A 11 -16.99 10.17 22.40
CA LYS A 11 -17.13 8.85 23.01
C LYS A 11 -18.50 8.31 22.57
N ASN A 12 -18.52 7.14 21.93
CA ASN A 12 -19.72 6.34 21.58
C ASN A 12 -20.41 6.62 20.23
N LEU A 13 -19.70 6.94 19.15
CA LEU A 13 -20.28 6.76 17.83
C LEU A 13 -19.94 5.34 17.32
N SER A 14 -20.96 4.60 16.89
CA SER A 14 -20.77 3.34 16.16
C SER A 14 -19.87 3.55 14.94
N PRO A 15 -19.07 2.56 14.52
CA PRO A 15 -18.28 2.64 13.29
C PRO A 15 -19.19 3.05 12.12
N LEU A 16 -18.67 3.93 11.25
CA LEU A 16 -19.38 4.30 10.03
C LEU A 16 -19.50 3.10 9.08
N THR A 17 -20.66 2.98 8.46
CA THR A 17 -20.89 1.98 7.42
C THR A 17 -20.22 2.37 6.09
N ASP A 18 -19.99 1.40 5.21
CA ASP A 18 -19.45 1.66 3.86
C ASP A 18 -20.33 2.68 3.11
N THR A 19 -21.65 2.59 3.21
CA THR A 19 -22.59 3.54 2.60
C THR A 19 -22.40 4.97 3.10
N GLN A 20 -22.21 5.14 4.41
CA GLN A 20 -21.98 6.47 5.01
C GLN A 20 -20.63 7.05 4.58
N ILE A 21 -19.60 6.22 4.52
CA ILE A 21 -18.26 6.63 4.05
C ILE A 21 -18.33 7.04 2.57
N LEU A 22 -18.97 6.25 1.72
CA LEU A 22 -19.14 6.57 0.30
C LEU A 22 -19.94 7.86 0.09
N ALA A 23 -21.02 8.06 0.83
CA ALA A 23 -21.85 9.27 0.73
C ALA A 23 -21.11 10.57 1.14
N ALA A 24 -20.06 10.46 1.97
CA ALA A 24 -19.27 11.60 2.41
C ALA A 24 -18.10 11.94 1.45
N ARG A 25 -17.83 11.10 0.44
CA ARG A 25 -16.72 11.29 -0.49
C ARG A 25 -17.06 12.33 -1.56
N PRO A 26 -16.14 13.24 -1.89
CA PRO A 26 -16.26 14.07 -3.08
C PRO A 26 -16.08 13.25 -4.37
N SER A 27 -16.13 13.88 -5.53
CA SER A 27 -15.83 13.24 -6.81
C SER A 27 -14.36 12.79 -6.89
N LYS A 28 -14.10 11.74 -7.67
CA LYS A 28 -12.75 11.30 -8.03
C LYS A 28 -12.05 12.32 -8.92
N ASN A 29 -10.73 12.28 -8.90
CA ASN A 29 -9.91 12.97 -9.88
C ASN A 29 -10.06 12.30 -11.25
N PRO A 30 -9.95 13.04 -12.36
CA PRO A 30 -9.84 12.43 -13.68
C PRO A 30 -8.51 11.67 -13.77
N VAL A 31 -8.58 10.40 -14.16
CA VAL A 31 -7.40 9.52 -14.30
C VAL A 31 -7.39 8.85 -15.67
N ASN A 32 -6.20 8.46 -16.13
CA ASN A 32 -6.03 7.69 -17.35
C ASN A 32 -5.52 6.29 -16.98
N PRO A 33 -6.20 5.20 -17.37
CA PRO A 33 -5.81 3.85 -17.00
C PRO A 33 -4.46 3.39 -17.59
N ARG A 34 -3.89 4.12 -18.55
CA ARG A 34 -2.57 3.85 -19.13
C ARG A 34 -1.45 4.72 -18.57
N ILE A 35 -1.76 5.62 -17.65
CA ILE A 35 -0.80 6.57 -17.07
C ILE A 35 -0.87 6.45 -15.55
N PRO A 36 0.25 6.23 -14.85
CA PRO A 36 0.27 6.25 -13.39
C PRO A 36 -0.09 7.66 -12.90
N TYR A 37 -0.79 7.78 -11.79
CA TYR A 37 -1.16 9.09 -11.27
C TYR A 37 0.00 9.82 -10.57
N GLY A 38 1.11 9.13 -10.34
CA GLY A 38 2.35 9.70 -9.82
C GLY A 38 3.54 8.76 -10.02
N TYR A 39 4.72 9.32 -10.10
CA TYR A 39 5.99 8.58 -10.16
C TYR A 39 7.13 9.49 -9.73
N LEU A 40 8.12 8.92 -9.05
CA LEU A 40 9.32 9.64 -8.60
C LEU A 40 10.52 8.70 -8.49
N LEU A 41 11.71 9.30 -8.58
CA LEU A 41 12.98 8.68 -8.25
C LEU A 41 13.46 9.32 -6.95
N GLU A 42 13.75 8.50 -5.95
CA GLU A 42 14.15 8.95 -4.63
C GLU A 42 15.31 8.14 -4.08
N GLN A 43 15.94 8.64 -3.03
CA GLN A 43 16.98 7.93 -2.29
C GLN A 43 16.41 7.51 -0.93
N GLU A 44 16.54 6.22 -0.60
CA GLU A 44 16.14 5.69 0.70
C GLU A 44 17.29 4.94 1.35
N TYR A 45 17.27 4.89 2.68
CA TYR A 45 18.16 4.01 3.41
C TYR A 45 17.60 2.58 3.40
N SER A 46 18.46 1.63 3.01
CA SER A 46 18.14 0.21 3.18
C SER A 46 18.19 -0.20 4.65
N ALA A 47 17.70 -1.39 4.96
CA ALA A 47 17.80 -1.98 6.31
C ALA A 47 19.26 -2.13 6.76
N GLN A 48 20.22 -2.21 5.84
CA GLN A 48 21.66 -2.27 6.09
C GLN A 48 22.32 -0.90 6.24
N GLY A 49 21.55 0.19 6.13
CA GLY A 49 22.02 1.56 6.28
C GLY A 49 22.70 2.16 5.03
N TYR A 50 22.61 1.50 3.88
CA TYR A 50 23.08 2.06 2.61
C TYR A 50 22.03 2.92 1.94
N VAL A 51 22.46 3.97 1.23
CA VAL A 51 21.56 4.77 0.38
C VAL A 51 21.35 4.07 -0.95
N GLU A 52 20.10 3.82 -1.28
CA GLU A 52 19.67 3.13 -2.49
C GLU A 52 18.81 4.02 -3.38
N GLN A 53 18.91 3.83 -4.70
CA GLN A 53 18.03 4.47 -5.66
C GLN A 53 16.71 3.68 -5.75
N VAL A 54 15.62 4.36 -5.49
CA VAL A 54 14.28 3.77 -5.42
C VAL A 54 13.35 4.48 -6.39
N VAL A 55 12.68 3.73 -7.24
CA VAL A 55 11.61 4.24 -8.09
C VAL A 55 10.27 3.94 -7.43
N THR A 56 9.46 4.95 -7.20
CA THR A 56 8.09 4.79 -6.73
C THR A 56 7.12 5.15 -7.84
N ILE A 57 6.21 4.23 -8.18
CA ILE A 57 5.16 4.40 -9.18
C ILE A 57 3.81 4.22 -8.50
N PHE A 58 2.96 5.24 -8.60
CA PHE A 58 1.59 5.20 -8.11
C PHE A 58 0.66 4.84 -9.26
N LEU A 59 0.29 3.58 -9.33
CA LEU A 59 -0.47 2.99 -10.42
C LEU A 59 -1.95 3.41 -10.38
N THR A 60 -2.49 3.69 -11.53
CA THR A 60 -3.93 3.89 -11.75
C THR A 60 -4.59 2.55 -12.05
N ASN A 61 -5.53 2.13 -11.23
CA ASN A 61 -6.30 0.91 -11.40
C ASN A 61 -7.69 1.04 -10.75
N ARG A 62 -8.45 -0.04 -10.74
CA ARG A 62 -9.76 -0.07 -10.10
C ARG A 62 -9.67 0.23 -8.61
N GLU A 63 -10.68 0.94 -8.11
CA GLU A 63 -10.82 1.26 -6.69
C GLU A 63 -10.82 0.02 -5.79
N CYS A 64 -10.09 0.13 -4.68
CA CYS A 64 -10.04 -0.87 -3.62
C CYS A 64 -11.44 -1.24 -3.11
N ALA A 65 -11.70 -2.53 -2.86
CA ALA A 65 -12.97 -2.99 -2.32
C ALA A 65 -13.22 -2.57 -0.85
N PHE A 66 -12.15 -2.29 -0.11
CA PHE A 66 -12.25 -1.80 1.27
C PHE A 66 -12.56 -0.30 1.29
N ARG A 67 -13.36 0.11 2.28
CA ARG A 67 -13.79 1.51 2.46
C ARG A 67 -13.24 2.06 3.77
N CYS A 68 -11.89 2.08 3.87
CA CYS A 68 -11.21 2.59 5.06
C CYS A 68 -11.50 4.07 5.23
N LEU A 69 -11.88 4.46 6.46
CA LEU A 69 -12.31 5.84 6.77
C LEU A 69 -11.22 6.88 6.51
N MET A 70 -9.96 6.53 6.80
CA MET A 70 -8.82 7.43 6.69
C MET A 70 -8.24 7.50 5.27
N CYS A 71 -8.65 6.59 4.37
CA CYS A 71 -8.07 6.48 3.04
C CYS A 71 -8.65 7.53 2.09
N ASP A 72 -7.78 8.21 1.35
CA ASP A 72 -8.15 9.14 0.28
C ASP A 72 -7.58 8.73 -1.10
N LEU A 73 -6.85 7.62 -1.17
CA LEU A 73 -6.23 7.10 -2.39
C LEU A 73 -7.25 6.73 -3.48
N TRP A 74 -8.49 6.39 -3.08
CA TRP A 74 -9.59 6.12 -4.00
C TRP A 74 -9.84 7.24 -5.01
N LYS A 75 -9.43 8.48 -4.70
CA LYS A 75 -9.57 9.63 -5.59
C LYS A 75 -8.88 9.45 -6.95
N ASN A 76 -7.82 8.65 -6.99
CA ASN A 76 -6.98 8.45 -8.16
C ASN A 76 -7.17 7.07 -8.80
N THR A 77 -8.38 6.51 -8.69
CA THR A 77 -8.72 5.16 -9.17
C THR A 77 -9.85 5.19 -10.19
N THR A 78 -9.94 4.15 -11.01
CA THR A 78 -11.08 3.92 -11.92
C THR A 78 -12.23 3.23 -11.20
N ASP A 79 -13.45 3.31 -11.74
CA ASP A 79 -14.60 2.58 -11.22
C ASP A 79 -14.60 1.13 -11.68
N ASP A 80 -14.16 0.90 -12.91
CA ASP A 80 -14.08 -0.43 -13.52
C ASP A 80 -12.65 -0.95 -13.54
N SER A 81 -12.53 -2.28 -13.72
CA SER A 81 -11.24 -2.93 -13.96
C SER A 81 -10.62 -2.39 -15.25
N ILE A 82 -9.31 -2.19 -15.22
CA ILE A 82 -8.57 -1.72 -16.40
C ILE A 82 -8.18 -2.91 -17.29
N ALA A 83 -7.95 -2.64 -18.57
CA ALA A 83 -7.60 -3.68 -19.53
C ALA A 83 -6.20 -4.28 -19.25
N HIS A 84 -6.03 -5.56 -19.63
CA HIS A 84 -4.74 -6.23 -19.66
C HIS A 84 -3.70 -5.40 -20.41
N GLY A 85 -2.48 -5.36 -19.89
CA GLY A 85 -1.36 -4.58 -20.42
C GLY A 85 -1.33 -3.12 -19.96
N ASN A 86 -2.36 -2.62 -19.30
CA ASN A 86 -2.36 -1.22 -18.84
C ASN A 86 -1.37 -1.00 -17.67
N ILE A 87 -1.26 -1.92 -16.73
CA ILE A 87 -0.27 -1.80 -15.63
C ILE A 87 1.17 -1.84 -16.17
N PRO A 88 1.57 -2.80 -17.02
CA PRO A 88 2.88 -2.74 -17.68
C PRO A 88 3.13 -1.44 -18.46
N ALA A 89 2.13 -0.92 -19.16
CA ALA A 89 2.26 0.35 -19.90
C ALA A 89 2.48 1.56 -18.98
N GLN A 90 1.90 1.56 -17.78
CA GLN A 90 2.13 2.60 -16.78
C GLN A 90 3.57 2.56 -16.25
N ILE A 91 4.14 1.37 -16.08
CA ILE A 91 5.54 1.22 -15.67
C ILE A 91 6.46 1.77 -16.77
N ASP A 92 6.23 1.38 -18.02
CA ASP A 92 6.98 1.89 -19.18
C ASP A 92 6.89 3.41 -19.28
N TYR A 93 5.68 3.97 -19.08
CA TYR A 93 5.46 5.41 -19.07
C TYR A 93 6.29 6.12 -17.98
N ALA A 94 6.29 5.59 -16.76
CA ALA A 94 7.06 6.17 -15.65
C ALA A 94 8.55 6.13 -15.93
N PHE A 95 9.09 5.00 -16.40
CA PHE A 95 10.50 4.86 -16.77
C PHE A 95 10.91 5.88 -17.84
N HIS A 96 10.10 6.00 -18.88
CA HIS A 96 10.34 6.97 -19.95
C HIS A 96 10.34 8.41 -19.43
N LYS A 97 9.35 8.78 -18.63
CA LYS A 97 9.22 10.14 -18.09
C LYS A 97 10.33 10.51 -17.12
N LEU A 98 10.85 9.55 -16.37
CA LEU A 98 12.00 9.74 -15.47
C LEU A 98 13.35 9.65 -16.22
N GLY A 99 13.37 9.18 -17.48
CA GLY A 99 14.60 8.98 -18.25
C GLY A 99 15.50 7.89 -17.68
N ILE A 100 14.93 6.87 -17.05
CA ILE A 100 15.68 5.85 -16.28
C ILE A 100 15.70 4.46 -16.93
N GLU A 101 15.21 4.30 -18.18
CA GLU A 101 15.16 2.99 -18.84
C GLU A 101 16.52 2.29 -18.88
N ALA A 102 17.59 3.05 -19.17
CA ALA A 102 18.95 2.51 -19.20
C ALA A 102 19.45 2.16 -17.79
N ALA A 103 19.15 3.00 -16.79
CA ALA A 103 19.52 2.78 -15.39
C ALA A 103 18.82 1.53 -14.81
N VAL A 104 17.53 1.33 -15.13
CA VAL A 104 16.78 0.12 -14.73
C VAL A 104 17.43 -1.10 -15.39
N LYS A 105 17.62 -1.10 -16.72
CA LYS A 105 18.25 -2.23 -17.44
C LYS A 105 19.67 -2.54 -16.96
N GLY A 106 20.41 -1.52 -16.55
CA GLY A 106 21.76 -1.65 -16.02
C GLY A 106 21.85 -2.04 -14.54
N GLY A 107 20.71 -2.29 -13.86
CA GLY A 107 20.68 -2.64 -12.44
C GLY A 107 21.09 -1.51 -11.49
N GLN A 108 21.03 -0.25 -11.93
CA GLN A 108 21.38 0.91 -11.11
C GLN A 108 20.23 1.33 -10.19
N ILE A 109 19.02 0.84 -10.45
CA ILE A 109 17.83 1.02 -9.61
C ILE A 109 17.69 -0.22 -8.73
N SER A 110 17.97 -0.08 -7.44
CA SER A 110 17.93 -1.20 -6.49
C SER A 110 16.52 -1.66 -6.19
N GLN A 111 15.59 -0.72 -6.04
CA GLN A 111 14.23 -1.02 -5.60
C GLN A 111 13.19 -0.31 -6.46
N ILE A 112 12.07 -0.99 -6.65
CA ILE A 112 10.88 -0.40 -7.26
C ILE A 112 9.65 -0.62 -6.39
N LYS A 113 8.89 0.45 -6.14
CA LYS A 113 7.60 0.43 -5.43
C LYS A 113 6.47 0.58 -6.45
N LEU A 114 5.59 -0.40 -6.49
CA LEU A 114 4.39 -0.40 -7.31
C LEU A 114 3.17 -0.26 -6.39
N TYR A 115 2.87 0.98 -6.01
CA TYR A 115 1.73 1.30 -5.15
C TYR A 115 0.51 1.57 -6.01
N ASN A 116 -0.58 0.86 -5.75
CA ASN A 116 -1.74 0.83 -6.63
C ASN A 116 -3.02 1.41 -6.00
N SER A 117 -2.89 2.21 -4.95
CA SER A 117 -4.04 2.81 -4.23
C SER A 117 -5.05 1.77 -3.75
N GLY A 118 -4.57 0.58 -3.44
CA GLY A 118 -5.43 -0.53 -3.09
C GLY A 118 -4.66 -1.80 -2.75
N ASN A 119 -4.87 -2.83 -3.53
CA ASN A 119 -4.32 -4.16 -3.26
C ASN A 119 -3.78 -4.75 -4.56
N PHE A 120 -2.49 -5.06 -4.58
CA PHE A 120 -1.85 -5.64 -5.75
C PHE A 120 -2.43 -7.03 -6.10
N PHE A 121 -2.82 -7.78 -5.10
CA PHE A 121 -3.40 -9.12 -5.26
C PHE A 121 -4.94 -9.14 -5.32
N ASP A 122 -5.58 -7.99 -5.55
CA ASP A 122 -6.97 -7.94 -6.00
C ASP A 122 -7.02 -8.10 -7.52
N SER A 123 -7.48 -9.25 -8.01
CA SER A 123 -7.55 -9.57 -9.45
C SER A 123 -8.43 -8.61 -10.26
N LYS A 124 -9.27 -7.81 -9.61
CA LYS A 124 -10.06 -6.76 -10.25
C LYS A 124 -9.28 -5.45 -10.40
N ALA A 125 -8.23 -5.26 -9.61
CA ALA A 125 -7.33 -4.11 -9.67
C ALA A 125 -6.15 -4.40 -10.61
N ILE A 126 -5.44 -5.52 -10.39
CA ILE A 126 -4.32 -5.97 -11.20
C ILE A 126 -4.55 -7.42 -11.61
N THR A 127 -4.70 -7.66 -12.92
CA THR A 127 -4.94 -9.01 -13.45
C THR A 127 -3.68 -9.87 -13.37
N ARG A 128 -3.84 -11.17 -13.11
CA ARG A 128 -2.71 -12.11 -13.06
C ARG A 128 -1.98 -12.24 -14.39
N GLU A 129 -2.68 -12.02 -15.50
CA GLU A 129 -2.10 -12.03 -16.85
C GLU A 129 -1.05 -10.93 -17.04
N ASP A 130 -1.09 -9.84 -16.24
CA ASP A 130 -0.08 -8.79 -16.28
C ASP A 130 1.19 -9.13 -15.49
N TRP A 131 1.16 -10.09 -14.57
CA TRP A 131 2.30 -10.40 -13.69
C TRP A 131 3.59 -10.74 -14.42
N PRO A 132 3.61 -11.61 -15.45
CA PRO A 132 4.84 -11.90 -16.20
C PRO A 132 5.41 -10.64 -16.88
N MET A 133 4.54 -9.78 -17.39
CA MET A 133 4.96 -8.54 -18.05
C MET A 133 5.48 -7.50 -17.04
N ILE A 134 4.89 -7.42 -15.84
CA ILE A 134 5.38 -6.60 -14.73
C ILE A 134 6.76 -7.11 -14.30
N ALA A 135 6.86 -8.41 -14.01
CA ALA A 135 8.11 -9.05 -13.58
C ALA A 135 9.26 -8.82 -14.56
N ASN A 136 9.01 -8.90 -15.87
CA ASN A 136 10.02 -8.62 -16.89
C ASN A 136 10.53 -7.18 -16.85
N ARG A 137 9.68 -6.20 -16.51
CA ARG A 137 10.08 -4.78 -16.43
C ARG A 137 10.93 -4.46 -15.22
N VAL A 138 10.75 -5.21 -14.15
CA VAL A 138 11.46 -5.02 -12.89
C VAL A 138 12.58 -6.05 -12.68
N ALA A 139 12.89 -6.87 -13.69
CA ALA A 139 13.79 -8.03 -13.58
C ALA A 139 15.20 -7.68 -13.09
N SER A 140 15.69 -6.48 -13.36
CA SER A 140 17.01 -6.01 -12.90
C SER A 140 16.99 -5.30 -11.54
N CYS A 141 15.81 -5.09 -10.94
CA CYS A 141 15.70 -4.56 -9.60
C CYS A 141 15.95 -5.66 -8.57
N GLN A 142 16.71 -5.33 -7.53
CA GLN A 142 16.97 -6.28 -6.43
C GLN A 142 15.71 -6.56 -5.62
N ARG A 143 14.81 -5.55 -5.48
CA ARG A 143 13.57 -5.68 -4.72
C ARG A 143 12.40 -4.99 -5.42
N THR A 144 11.28 -5.70 -5.47
CA THR A 144 9.98 -5.17 -5.89
C THR A 144 9.06 -5.09 -4.69
N ILE A 145 8.52 -3.89 -4.44
CA ILE A 145 7.64 -3.62 -3.31
C ILE A 145 6.23 -3.35 -3.84
N VAL A 146 5.25 -4.07 -3.31
CA VAL A 146 3.83 -3.88 -3.65
C VAL A 146 3.00 -3.68 -2.40
N GLU A 147 1.88 -2.96 -2.49
CA GLU A 147 0.98 -2.79 -1.37
C GLU A 147 -0.18 -3.79 -1.41
N ASN A 148 -0.60 -4.25 -0.24
CA ASN A 148 -1.72 -5.18 -0.13
C ASN A 148 -2.44 -5.06 1.21
N HIS A 149 -3.67 -5.53 1.26
CA HIS A 149 -4.41 -5.69 2.50
C HIS A 149 -4.08 -7.05 3.14
N PRO A 150 -3.87 -7.15 4.46
CA PRO A 150 -3.54 -8.41 5.13
C PRO A 150 -4.47 -9.58 4.79
N ARG A 151 -5.77 -9.33 4.61
CA ARG A 151 -6.75 -10.37 4.24
C ARG A 151 -6.65 -10.87 2.80
N LEU A 152 -5.82 -10.27 1.97
CA LEU A 152 -5.55 -10.70 0.58
C LEU A 152 -4.16 -11.34 0.43
N CYS A 153 -3.47 -11.62 1.53
CA CYS A 153 -2.23 -12.39 1.52
C CYS A 153 -2.58 -13.88 1.43
N ASN A 154 -2.27 -14.48 0.30
CA ASN A 154 -2.57 -15.87 -0.04
C ASN A 154 -1.56 -16.38 -1.09
N ASP A 155 -1.81 -17.55 -1.70
CA ASP A 155 -0.96 -18.18 -2.72
C ASP A 155 -0.65 -17.28 -3.92
N ASP A 156 -1.43 -16.25 -4.20
CA ASP A 156 -1.14 -15.30 -5.27
C ASP A 156 0.13 -14.48 -4.98
N CYS A 157 0.41 -14.20 -3.70
CA CYS A 157 1.68 -13.59 -3.30
C CYS A 157 2.87 -14.49 -3.69
N LEU A 158 2.75 -15.80 -3.48
CA LEU A 158 3.78 -16.78 -3.82
C LEU A 158 3.97 -16.88 -5.33
N ARG A 159 2.87 -16.95 -6.08
CA ARG A 159 2.90 -17.01 -7.56
C ARG A 159 3.56 -15.78 -8.17
N PHE A 160 3.29 -14.58 -7.65
CA PHE A 160 3.93 -13.37 -8.14
C PHE A 160 5.41 -13.32 -7.75
N ARG A 161 5.77 -13.70 -6.49
CA ARG A 161 7.16 -13.85 -6.08
C ARG A 161 7.94 -14.74 -7.05
N ASP A 162 7.36 -15.87 -7.43
CA ASP A 162 7.98 -16.86 -8.34
C ASP A 162 8.13 -16.33 -9.77
N CYS A 163 7.44 -15.26 -10.17
CA CYS A 163 7.66 -14.54 -11.42
C CYS A 163 8.86 -13.60 -11.38
N LEU A 164 9.28 -13.14 -10.19
CA LEU A 164 10.34 -12.14 -10.03
C LEU A 164 11.73 -12.78 -10.06
N GLN A 165 12.73 -12.02 -10.54
CA GLN A 165 14.14 -12.38 -10.40
C GLN A 165 14.75 -11.88 -9.10
N GLY A 166 14.25 -10.76 -8.59
CA GLY A 166 14.62 -10.17 -7.30
C GLY A 166 13.65 -10.54 -6.18
N GLU A 167 13.85 -9.94 -5.03
CA GLU A 167 13.01 -10.15 -3.85
C GLU A 167 11.64 -9.47 -3.97
N LEU A 168 10.62 -10.09 -3.38
CA LEU A 168 9.32 -9.46 -3.16
C LEU A 168 9.23 -8.94 -1.73
N GLU A 169 8.83 -7.67 -1.58
CA GLU A 169 8.41 -7.09 -0.31
C GLU A 169 6.94 -6.65 -0.42
N ILE A 170 6.12 -6.97 0.59
CA ILE A 170 4.72 -6.57 0.61
C ILE A 170 4.48 -5.56 1.72
N ALA A 171 4.03 -4.37 1.33
CA ALA A 171 3.64 -3.31 2.25
C ALA A 171 2.20 -3.54 2.72
N LEU A 172 2.03 -3.79 4.01
CA LEU A 172 0.76 -4.07 4.66
C LEU A 172 0.32 -2.93 5.58
N GLY A 173 -0.90 -2.46 5.41
CA GLY A 173 -1.48 -1.49 6.33
C GLY A 173 -1.91 -2.14 7.64
N LEU A 174 -1.14 -1.96 8.72
CA LEU A 174 -1.56 -2.26 10.10
C LEU A 174 -2.40 -1.11 10.67
N GLU A 175 -2.02 0.11 10.37
CA GLU A 175 -2.57 1.39 10.83
C GLU A 175 -2.41 1.59 12.35
N THR A 176 -2.95 0.72 13.16
CA THR A 176 -2.84 0.73 14.62
C THR A 176 -3.24 -0.63 15.19
N VAL A 177 -2.67 -1.00 16.35
CA VAL A 177 -3.13 -2.16 17.13
C VAL A 177 -4.21 -1.80 18.16
N ASN A 178 -4.62 -0.54 18.27
CA ASN A 178 -5.74 -0.16 19.13
C ASN A 178 -7.04 -0.77 18.58
N PRO A 179 -7.68 -1.73 19.28
CA PRO A 179 -8.80 -2.47 18.74
C PRO A 179 -10.05 -1.61 18.51
N GLU A 180 -10.28 -0.61 19.36
CA GLU A 180 -11.39 0.32 19.21
C GLU A 180 -11.19 1.20 17.97
N ILE A 181 -10.00 1.78 17.83
CA ILE A 181 -9.68 2.65 16.70
C ILE A 181 -9.67 1.84 15.40
N LEU A 182 -9.02 0.68 15.36
CA LEU A 182 -8.96 -0.17 14.17
C LEU A 182 -10.35 -0.56 13.68
N SER A 183 -11.27 -0.88 14.59
CA SER A 183 -12.69 -1.12 14.26
C SER A 183 -13.34 0.12 13.62
N ARG A 184 -13.10 1.31 14.18
CA ARG A 184 -13.68 2.58 13.68
C ARG A 184 -13.08 3.04 12.35
N LEU A 185 -11.86 2.63 12.02
CA LEU A 185 -11.25 2.89 10.71
C LEU A 185 -11.92 2.13 9.56
N ASN A 186 -12.85 1.23 9.84
CA ASN A 186 -13.57 0.43 8.85
C ASN A 186 -12.63 -0.39 7.92
N LYS A 187 -11.47 -0.78 8.41
CA LYS A 187 -10.46 -1.51 7.63
C LYS A 187 -10.83 -2.99 7.43
N LYS A 188 -11.87 -3.48 8.11
CA LYS A 188 -12.37 -4.87 7.98
C LYS A 188 -11.34 -5.93 8.39
N MET A 189 -10.43 -5.60 9.29
CA MET A 189 -9.44 -6.53 9.85
C MET A 189 -9.20 -6.22 11.32
N ASN A 190 -8.55 -7.14 12.01
CA ASN A 190 -8.02 -6.97 13.35
C ASN A 190 -6.50 -7.27 13.40
N ALA A 191 -5.87 -7.08 14.56
CA ALA A 191 -4.43 -7.33 14.73
C ALA A 191 -4.04 -8.79 14.44
N THR A 192 -4.92 -9.77 14.72
CA THR A 192 -4.67 -11.19 14.43
C THR A 192 -4.63 -11.45 12.92
N ASP A 193 -5.48 -10.77 12.13
CA ASP A 193 -5.43 -10.89 10.66
C ASP A 193 -4.10 -10.39 10.12
N PHE A 194 -3.56 -9.29 10.68
CA PHE A 194 -2.23 -8.78 10.32
C PHE A 194 -1.13 -9.78 10.69
N ARG A 195 -1.13 -10.30 11.92
CA ARG A 195 -0.14 -11.30 12.38
C ARG A 195 -0.12 -12.51 11.45
N ARG A 196 -1.27 -13.09 11.14
CA ARG A 196 -1.37 -14.24 10.23
C ARG A 196 -0.80 -13.95 8.84
N ALA A 197 -1.09 -12.76 8.30
CA ALA A 197 -0.55 -12.35 7.01
C ALA A 197 0.98 -12.24 7.04
N VAL A 198 1.55 -11.61 8.07
CA VAL A 198 3.01 -11.49 8.23
C VAL A 198 3.64 -12.86 8.39
N GLU A 199 3.14 -13.71 9.29
CA GLU A 199 3.64 -15.08 9.51
C GLU A 199 3.60 -15.91 8.22
N PHE A 200 2.51 -15.81 7.44
CA PHE A 200 2.40 -16.47 6.13
C PHE A 200 3.48 -15.97 5.16
N LEU A 201 3.65 -14.67 5.00
CA LEU A 201 4.59 -14.10 4.05
C LEU A 201 6.05 -14.39 4.43
N VAL A 202 6.41 -14.17 5.70
CA VAL A 202 7.77 -14.39 6.20
C VAL A 202 8.16 -15.87 6.13
N SER A 203 7.23 -16.80 6.41
CA SER A 203 7.49 -18.24 6.27
C SER A 203 7.71 -18.69 4.83
N HIS A 204 7.46 -17.82 3.86
CA HIS A 204 7.68 -18.06 2.43
C HIS A 204 8.71 -17.09 1.82
N ASP A 205 9.65 -16.57 2.62
CA ASP A 205 10.73 -15.69 2.17
C ASP A 205 10.23 -14.40 1.46
N ILE A 206 9.08 -13.87 1.89
CA ILE A 206 8.56 -12.57 1.43
C ILE A 206 8.70 -11.57 2.57
N SER A 207 9.48 -10.51 2.33
CA SER A 207 9.66 -9.42 3.29
C SER A 207 8.38 -8.62 3.47
N VAL A 208 8.19 -8.06 4.66
CA VAL A 208 7.00 -7.28 4.98
C VAL A 208 7.38 -5.90 5.50
N ARG A 209 6.74 -4.88 4.93
CA ARG A 209 6.74 -3.50 5.43
C ARG A 209 5.37 -3.19 6.05
N ALA A 210 5.35 -2.54 7.20
CA ALA A 210 4.10 -2.15 7.86
C ALA A 210 3.83 -0.64 7.69
N PHE A 211 2.61 -0.26 7.26
CA PHE A 211 2.14 1.11 7.36
C PHE A 211 1.43 1.31 8.70
N ILE A 212 1.89 2.29 9.47
CA ILE A 212 1.37 2.63 10.79
C ILE A 212 1.03 4.11 10.81
N LEU A 213 -0.17 4.45 11.26
CA LEU A 213 -0.58 5.82 11.44
C LEU A 213 -0.05 6.37 12.77
N LEU A 214 0.74 7.44 12.69
CA LEU A 214 1.26 8.11 13.89
C LEU A 214 0.13 8.65 14.77
N LYS A 215 -0.91 9.20 14.13
CA LYS A 215 -2.10 9.75 14.79
C LYS A 215 -3.34 9.38 13.98
N PRO A 216 -3.88 8.18 14.16
CA PRO A 216 -5.13 7.81 13.50
C PRO A 216 -6.29 8.72 13.96
N PRO A 217 -7.35 8.87 13.16
CA PRO A 217 -8.56 9.57 13.57
C PRO A 217 -9.02 9.10 14.96
N PHE A 218 -9.64 10.02 15.72
CA PHE A 218 -10.20 9.81 17.05
C PHE A 218 -9.21 9.76 18.22
N LEU A 219 -7.91 9.85 17.96
CA LEU A 219 -6.90 9.98 19.02
C LEU A 219 -6.36 11.42 19.10
N ASP A 220 -6.06 11.85 20.32
CA ASP A 220 -5.21 13.01 20.56
C ASP A 220 -3.73 12.67 20.26
N GLU A 221 -2.86 13.67 20.23
CA GLU A 221 -1.44 13.48 19.86
C GLU A 221 -0.71 12.53 20.80
N LYS A 222 -0.90 12.68 22.10
CA LYS A 222 -0.24 11.84 23.11
C LYS A 222 -0.67 10.38 22.99
N SER A 223 -1.95 10.15 22.84
CA SER A 223 -2.51 8.81 22.62
C SER A 223 -2.09 8.24 21.25
N GLY A 224 -2.02 9.09 20.21
CA GLY A 224 -1.56 8.72 18.87
C GLY A 224 -0.13 8.17 18.92
N VAL A 225 0.82 8.93 19.47
CA VAL A 225 2.22 8.50 19.62
C VAL A 225 2.32 7.19 20.43
N LYS A 226 1.60 7.10 21.55
CA LYS A 226 1.61 5.88 22.38
C LYS A 226 1.15 4.63 21.58
N TRP A 227 0.08 4.76 20.78
CA TRP A 227 -0.43 3.65 20.01
C TRP A 227 0.41 3.36 18.76
N ALA A 228 1.07 4.36 18.17
CA ALA A 228 2.03 4.16 17.10
C ALA A 228 3.22 3.31 17.59
N ILE A 229 3.80 3.63 18.75
CA ILE A 229 4.89 2.84 19.37
C ILE A 229 4.44 1.39 19.58
N LYS A 230 3.28 1.17 20.20
CA LYS A 230 2.74 -0.19 20.41
C LYS A 230 2.49 -0.93 19.11
N SER A 231 2.13 -0.21 18.05
CA SER A 231 1.89 -0.81 16.73
C SER A 231 3.21 -1.20 16.06
N MET A 232 4.27 -0.42 16.24
CA MET A 232 5.63 -0.79 15.78
C MET A 232 6.15 -2.01 16.54
N GLU A 233 6.06 -2.01 17.88
CA GLU A 233 6.45 -3.14 18.72
C GLU A 233 5.74 -4.43 18.26
N PHE A 234 4.42 -4.36 18.10
CA PHE A 234 3.64 -5.50 17.61
C PHE A 234 4.03 -5.94 16.19
N ALA A 235 4.32 -5.01 15.28
CA ALA A 235 4.75 -5.34 13.92
C ALA A 235 6.09 -6.11 13.93
N PHE A 236 7.07 -5.64 14.72
CA PHE A 236 8.34 -6.33 14.91
C PHE A 236 8.17 -7.72 15.56
N GLU A 237 7.31 -7.85 16.56
CA GLU A 237 6.98 -9.16 17.17
C GLU A 237 6.35 -10.13 16.15
N CYS A 238 5.67 -9.63 15.12
CA CYS A 238 5.14 -10.47 14.04
C CYS A 238 6.20 -10.88 13.00
N GLY A 239 7.37 -10.23 12.98
CA GLY A 239 8.45 -10.52 12.02
C GLY A 239 8.59 -9.50 10.90
N VAL A 240 7.97 -8.33 11.01
CA VAL A 240 8.22 -7.19 10.10
C VAL A 240 9.66 -6.71 10.32
N GLN A 241 10.35 -6.38 9.22
CA GLN A 241 11.78 -5.98 9.23
C GLN A 241 11.93 -4.48 9.09
#